data_7cabec98b2b77eed36f2ff645f99e9fa
#
_entry.id   7cabec98b2b77eed36f2ff645f99e9fa
#
_cell.length_a   1.000
_cell.length_b   1.000
_cell.length_c   1.000
_cell.angle_alpha   90.00
_cell.angle_beta   90.00
_cell.angle_gamma   90.00
#
_symmetry.space_group_name_H-M   'P 1'
#
loop_
_entity.id
_entity.type
_entity.pdbx_description
1 polymer ?
#
loop_
_entity_poly.entity_id
_entity_poly.type
_entity_poly.pdbx_seq_one_letter_code
_entity_poly.pdbx_strand_id
1 'polypeptide(L)'
;MLRPRLSLLLLLLLAACSSWQRVGHSTAPTPEETLTSLFDMPAVYRSMGRLASGPPLPFVGTMAFAAGPGDSVKAILGLSIENRALSFRKEGTGFLAQYRVEMFLESPDAPPIRFARDQEVRVAEFAETMRNDESVLFQQLFHLKSGSYRVTVSVRDPLSGRQTQADAEFVAPDFSAASFSAPILAYQVTGRRTRDQDLALVLSPRGTVSYGGDTLLALVEGYNYTEPTTVPFEIINDLDSVITRDTLRFTG
;
A
#
# COMPACT_ATOMS: atom_id res chain seq x y z
N MET A 1 -34.60 -68.24 -16.77
CA MET A 1 -34.06 -67.72 -18.04
C MET A 1 -34.38 -66.19 -18.15
N LEU A 2 -33.48 -65.34 -17.73
CA LEU A 2 -33.64 -63.88 -17.88
C LEU A 2 -33.42 -63.51 -19.35
N ARG A 3 -34.39 -62.80 -19.92
CA ARG A 3 -34.37 -62.43 -21.35
C ARG A 3 -33.23 -61.50 -21.65
N PRO A 4 -32.41 -61.70 -22.66
CA PRO A 4 -31.22 -60.89 -22.97
C PRO A 4 -31.55 -59.38 -23.29
N ARG A 5 -32.79 -59.06 -23.52
CA ARG A 5 -33.24 -57.67 -23.79
C ARG A 5 -33.24 -56.78 -22.52
N LEU A 6 -33.36 -57.35 -21.34
CA LEU A 6 -33.37 -56.59 -20.08
C LEU A 6 -31.93 -56.21 -19.68
N SER A 7 -30.95 -57.08 -19.98
CA SER A 7 -29.53 -56.79 -19.72
C SER A 7 -28.95 -55.69 -20.61
N LEU A 8 -29.47 -55.58 -21.86
CA LEU A 8 -29.05 -54.50 -22.79
C LEU A 8 -29.57 -53.13 -22.38
N LEU A 9 -30.78 -53.11 -21.80
CA LEU A 9 -31.36 -51.83 -21.28
C LEU A 9 -30.65 -51.33 -20.03
N LEU A 10 -30.17 -52.21 -19.18
CA LEU A 10 -29.42 -51.89 -17.96
C LEU A 10 -28.02 -51.34 -18.30
N LEU A 11 -27.38 -51.85 -19.34
CA LEU A 11 -26.07 -51.39 -19.84
C LEU A 11 -26.16 -49.98 -20.46
N LEU A 12 -27.27 -49.65 -21.11
CA LEU A 12 -27.51 -48.33 -21.68
C LEU A 12 -27.77 -47.25 -20.62
N LEU A 13 -28.33 -47.61 -19.46
CA LEU A 13 -28.56 -46.66 -18.33
C LEU A 13 -27.25 -46.35 -17.59
N LEU A 14 -26.26 -47.23 -17.59
CA LEU A 14 -24.96 -46.98 -16.98
C LEU A 14 -24.05 -46.07 -17.82
N ALA A 15 -24.27 -46.03 -19.15
CA ALA A 15 -23.51 -45.13 -20.03
C ALA A 15 -23.97 -43.67 -19.99
N ALA A 16 -25.17 -43.38 -19.46
CA ALA A 16 -25.71 -42.03 -19.35
C ALA A 16 -25.15 -41.21 -18.18
N CYS A 17 -24.42 -41.83 -17.25
CA CYS A 17 -23.85 -41.11 -16.08
C CYS A 17 -22.41 -40.61 -16.26
N SER A 18 -21.78 -40.79 -17.43
CA SER A 18 -20.37 -40.44 -17.62
C SER A 18 -20.11 -39.09 -18.31
N SER A 19 -21.14 -38.28 -18.56
CA SER A 19 -20.96 -37.01 -19.25
C SER A 19 -21.21 -35.77 -18.40
N TRP A 20 -20.95 -35.81 -17.12
CA TRP A 20 -20.71 -34.61 -16.36
C TRP A 20 -19.29 -34.14 -16.66
N GLN A 21 -19.05 -33.63 -17.87
CA GLN A 21 -17.92 -32.76 -18.08
C GLN A 21 -18.20 -31.49 -17.28
N ARG A 22 -17.29 -31.18 -16.39
CA ARG A 22 -17.21 -29.84 -15.80
C ARG A 22 -17.06 -28.83 -16.94
N VAL A 23 -18.17 -28.29 -17.43
CA VAL A 23 -18.15 -27.18 -18.34
C VAL A 23 -17.70 -25.99 -17.52
N GLY A 24 -16.48 -25.52 -17.78
CA GLY A 24 -16.08 -24.23 -17.31
C GLY A 24 -14.82 -24.21 -16.46
N HIS A 25 -13.69 -24.41 -17.07
CA HIS A 25 -12.74 -23.34 -17.01
C HIS A 25 -13.02 -22.48 -18.26
N SER A 26 -13.99 -21.60 -18.17
CA SER A 26 -14.08 -20.49 -19.08
C SER A 26 -12.77 -19.72 -18.92
N THR A 27 -11.93 -19.71 -19.96
CA THR A 27 -10.75 -18.84 -20.05
C THR A 27 -11.16 -17.39 -20.30
N ALA A 28 -12.46 -17.12 -20.37
CA ALA A 28 -12.98 -15.77 -20.40
C ALA A 28 -12.85 -15.16 -19.01
N PRO A 29 -12.20 -14.00 -18.88
CA PRO A 29 -12.07 -13.31 -17.61
C PRO A 29 -13.46 -13.02 -17.02
N THR A 30 -13.60 -13.10 -15.71
CA THR A 30 -14.83 -12.68 -15.03
C THR A 30 -15.09 -11.20 -15.31
N PRO A 31 -16.34 -10.71 -15.23
CA PRO A 31 -16.62 -9.28 -15.36
C PRO A 31 -15.76 -8.42 -14.41
N GLU A 32 -15.46 -8.91 -13.20
CA GLU A 32 -14.57 -8.26 -12.25
C GLU A 32 -13.12 -8.22 -12.74
N GLU A 33 -12.60 -9.33 -13.27
CA GLU A 33 -11.26 -9.38 -13.88
C GLU A 33 -11.16 -8.48 -15.10
N THR A 34 -12.23 -8.41 -15.91
CA THR A 34 -12.28 -7.51 -17.07
C THR A 34 -12.30 -6.05 -16.65
N LEU A 35 -13.09 -5.69 -15.64
CA LEU A 35 -13.10 -4.31 -15.10
C LEU A 35 -11.76 -3.95 -14.46
N THR A 36 -11.18 -4.86 -13.69
CA THR A 36 -9.87 -4.63 -13.05
C THR A 36 -8.74 -4.52 -14.09
N SER A 37 -8.84 -5.22 -15.22
CA SER A 37 -7.86 -5.11 -16.31
C SER A 37 -8.03 -3.84 -17.16
N LEU A 38 -9.21 -3.23 -17.19
CA LEU A 38 -9.45 -1.96 -17.87
C LEU A 38 -8.87 -0.76 -17.13
N PHE A 39 -8.65 -0.89 -15.81
CA PHE A 39 -8.07 0.16 -14.99
C PHE A 39 -6.67 -0.28 -14.50
N ASP A 40 -5.61 0.30 -15.07
CA ASP A 40 -4.27 0.16 -14.54
C ASP A 40 -4.16 0.97 -13.23
N MET A 41 -4.70 0.41 -12.14
CA MET A 41 -4.66 1.04 -10.81
C MET A 41 -3.23 1.40 -10.37
N PRO A 42 -2.20 0.57 -10.59
CA PRO A 42 -0.81 0.97 -10.40
C PRO A 42 -0.43 2.23 -11.16
N ALA A 43 -0.85 2.39 -12.42
CA ALA A 43 -0.57 3.61 -13.19
C ALA A 43 -1.27 4.84 -12.60
N VAL A 44 -2.51 4.69 -12.13
CA VAL A 44 -3.23 5.76 -11.43
C VAL A 44 -2.47 6.18 -10.18
N TYR A 45 -2.06 5.24 -9.32
CA TYR A 45 -1.28 5.58 -8.14
C TYR A 45 0.06 6.23 -8.48
N ARG A 46 0.76 5.76 -9.52
CA ARG A 46 2.01 6.39 -9.98
C ARG A 46 1.80 7.82 -10.48
N SER A 47 0.71 8.10 -11.20
CA SER A 47 0.37 9.47 -11.62
C SER A 47 0.08 10.41 -10.44
N MET A 48 -0.32 9.87 -9.29
CA MET A 48 -0.47 10.58 -8.01
C MET A 48 0.84 10.70 -7.21
N GLY A 49 2.00 10.35 -7.79
CA GLY A 49 3.30 10.37 -7.11
C GLY A 49 3.50 9.25 -6.09
N ARG A 50 2.73 8.16 -6.18
CA ARG A 50 2.88 7.00 -5.31
C ARG A 50 3.80 5.94 -5.92
N LEU A 51 4.49 5.20 -5.06
CA LEU A 51 5.08 3.92 -5.43
C LEU A 51 3.95 2.92 -5.65
N ALA A 52 3.90 2.27 -6.79
CA ALA A 52 2.89 1.25 -7.02
C ALA A 52 3.37 0.16 -7.96
N SER A 53 3.13 -1.07 -7.58
CA SER A 53 3.36 -2.26 -8.40
C SER A 53 2.04 -2.99 -8.68
N GLY A 54 2.00 -3.71 -9.81
CA GLY A 54 0.93 -4.61 -10.18
C GLY A 54 1.19 -6.06 -9.78
N PRO A 55 0.40 -7.02 -10.38
CA PRO A 55 0.63 -8.44 -10.18
C PRO A 55 2.09 -8.85 -10.45
N PRO A 56 2.60 -9.95 -9.81
CA PRO A 56 1.85 -10.93 -9.02
C PRO A 56 1.72 -10.61 -7.53
N LEU A 57 2.30 -9.54 -6.99
CA LEU A 57 2.23 -9.14 -5.59
C LEU A 57 2.04 -7.61 -5.49
N PRO A 58 0.82 -7.11 -5.77
CA PRO A 58 0.55 -5.69 -5.83
C PRO A 58 0.72 -5.01 -4.48
N PHE A 59 1.33 -3.83 -4.51
CA PHE A 59 1.42 -2.93 -3.35
C PHE A 59 1.31 -1.46 -3.79
N VAL A 60 0.92 -0.61 -2.84
CA VAL A 60 0.95 0.84 -2.97
C VAL A 60 1.81 1.41 -1.85
N GLY A 61 2.69 2.34 -2.19
CA GLY A 61 3.59 2.98 -1.25
C GLY A 61 3.62 4.49 -1.36
N THR A 62 4.07 5.14 -0.31
CA THR A 62 4.31 6.58 -0.26
C THR A 62 5.60 6.88 0.49
N MET A 63 6.26 7.97 0.09
CA MET A 63 7.32 8.59 0.86
C MET A 63 6.78 9.89 1.47
N ALA A 64 6.95 10.07 2.77
CA ALA A 64 6.63 11.30 3.48
C ALA A 64 7.89 11.88 4.11
N PHE A 65 7.95 13.21 4.24
CA PHE A 65 9.13 13.92 4.70
C PHE A 65 8.78 14.90 5.81
N ALA A 66 9.60 14.89 6.86
CA ALA A 66 9.56 15.84 7.97
C ALA A 66 10.99 16.23 8.36
N ALA A 67 11.16 17.36 9.02
CA ALA A 67 12.48 17.75 9.52
C ALA A 67 12.98 16.75 10.57
N GLY A 68 14.25 16.36 10.47
CA GLY A 68 14.95 15.54 11.44
C GLY A 68 15.86 16.36 12.35
N PRO A 69 16.62 15.70 13.24
CA PRO A 69 17.65 16.37 14.03
C PRO A 69 18.72 17.01 13.16
N GLY A 70 19.21 18.18 13.59
CA GLY A 70 20.18 18.96 12.81
C GLY A 70 19.63 19.31 11.41
N ASP A 71 20.41 19.06 10.36
CA ASP A 71 20.02 19.32 8.96
C ASP A 71 19.48 18.05 8.26
N SER A 72 19.11 17.01 9.04
CA SER A 72 18.58 15.79 8.46
C SER A 72 17.10 15.90 8.14
N VAL A 73 16.67 15.08 7.17
CA VAL A 73 15.27 14.86 6.81
C VAL A 73 14.83 13.51 7.33
N LYS A 74 13.75 13.45 8.07
CA LYS A 74 13.05 12.20 8.39
C LYS A 74 12.23 11.79 7.19
N ALA A 75 12.66 10.77 6.47
CA ALA A 75 11.91 10.15 5.37
C ALA A 75 11.20 8.91 5.89
N ILE A 76 9.91 8.78 5.60
CA ILE A 76 9.07 7.69 6.07
C ILE A 76 8.51 6.98 4.85
N LEU A 77 8.95 5.74 4.63
CA LEU A 77 8.34 4.85 3.65
C LEU A 77 7.14 4.16 4.29
N GLY A 78 5.98 4.27 3.68
CA GLY A 78 4.80 3.48 4.01
C GLY A 78 4.39 2.61 2.83
N LEU A 79 4.06 1.33 3.06
CA LEU A 79 3.52 0.42 2.07
C LEU A 79 2.19 -0.16 2.56
N SER A 80 1.27 -0.36 1.63
CA SER A 80 -0.01 -1.06 1.82
C SER A 80 -0.05 -2.25 0.88
N ILE A 81 -0.21 -3.46 1.43
CA ILE A 81 -0.29 -4.73 0.71
C ILE A 81 -1.61 -5.38 1.08
N GLU A 82 -2.48 -5.69 0.12
CA GLU A 82 -3.76 -6.34 0.39
C GLU A 82 -3.55 -7.77 0.95
N ASN A 83 -4.34 -8.16 1.94
CA ASN A 83 -4.23 -9.50 2.54
C ASN A 83 -4.29 -10.60 1.47
N ARG A 84 -5.22 -10.50 0.53
CA ARG A 84 -5.37 -11.47 -0.58
C ARG A 84 -4.15 -11.60 -1.49
N ALA A 85 -3.26 -10.61 -1.49
CA ALA A 85 -2.03 -10.64 -2.27
C ALA A 85 -0.94 -11.50 -1.62
N LEU A 86 -1.05 -11.80 -0.34
CA LEU A 86 -0.11 -12.62 0.41
C LEU A 86 -0.54 -14.09 0.42
N SER A 87 0.43 -14.99 0.57
CA SER A 87 0.15 -16.41 0.75
C SER A 87 0.11 -16.75 2.23
N PHE A 88 -1.04 -17.21 2.68
CA PHE A 88 -1.24 -17.64 4.06
C PHE A 88 -1.14 -19.16 4.18
N ARG A 89 -0.50 -19.63 5.24
CA ARG A 89 -0.51 -21.01 5.68
C ARG A 89 -1.26 -21.11 7.02
N LYS A 90 -1.92 -22.24 7.25
CA LYS A 90 -2.53 -22.50 8.55
C LYS A 90 -1.43 -22.68 9.60
N GLU A 91 -1.56 -21.99 10.74
CA GLU A 91 -0.65 -22.10 11.88
C GLU A 91 -1.45 -22.06 13.18
N GLY A 92 -1.49 -23.20 13.88
CA GLY A 92 -2.33 -23.34 15.08
C GLY A 92 -3.80 -23.13 14.77
N THR A 93 -4.43 -22.17 15.47
CA THR A 93 -5.84 -21.81 15.30
C THR A 93 -6.07 -20.75 14.22
N GLY A 94 -5.03 -20.10 13.70
CA GLY A 94 -5.12 -19.02 12.73
C GLY A 94 -4.31 -19.29 11.46
N PHE A 95 -3.97 -18.20 10.78
CA PHE A 95 -3.22 -18.20 9.53
C PHE A 95 -2.06 -17.23 9.61
N LEU A 96 -0.93 -17.61 9.04
CA LEU A 96 0.31 -16.81 9.00
C LEU A 96 0.73 -16.59 7.54
N ALA A 97 0.99 -15.35 7.18
CA ALA A 97 1.75 -14.99 5.99
C ALA A 97 3.08 -14.36 6.39
N GLN A 98 4.07 -14.53 5.54
CA GLN A 98 5.37 -13.88 5.66
C GLN A 98 5.66 -13.12 4.37
N TYR A 99 6.26 -11.95 4.49
CA TYR A 99 6.74 -11.19 3.34
C TYR A 99 8.03 -10.47 3.69
N ARG A 100 8.82 -10.17 2.67
CA ARG A 100 10.07 -9.43 2.79
C ARG A 100 9.97 -8.14 2.01
N VAL A 101 10.32 -7.04 2.64
CA VAL A 101 10.48 -5.73 2.00
C VAL A 101 11.97 -5.45 1.86
N GLU A 102 12.39 -5.12 0.66
CA GLU A 102 13.73 -4.61 0.36
C GLU A 102 13.61 -3.23 -0.26
N MET A 103 14.48 -2.33 0.14
CA MET A 103 14.55 -0.98 -0.39
C MET A 103 15.99 -0.63 -0.72
N PHE A 104 16.15 0.04 -1.84
CA PHE A 104 17.41 0.62 -2.26
C PHE A 104 17.20 2.09 -2.60
N LEU A 105 17.92 2.99 -1.93
CA LEU A 105 17.94 4.42 -2.21
C LEU A 105 19.28 4.81 -2.79
N GLU A 106 19.24 5.53 -3.89
CA GLU A 106 20.40 6.10 -4.56
C GLU A 106 20.27 7.61 -4.64
N SER A 107 21.38 8.31 -4.40
CA SER A 107 21.50 9.75 -4.58
C SER A 107 22.87 10.04 -5.18
N PRO A 108 22.99 11.06 -6.08
CA PRO A 108 24.29 11.50 -6.56
C PRO A 108 25.20 12.03 -5.44
N ASP A 109 24.60 12.57 -4.39
CA ASP A 109 25.30 13.34 -3.36
C ASP A 109 25.46 12.59 -2.02
N ALA A 110 25.01 11.34 -1.95
CA ALA A 110 25.06 10.54 -0.73
C ALA A 110 25.35 9.05 -1.02
N PRO A 111 25.97 8.32 -0.08
CA PRO A 111 26.12 6.88 -0.20
C PRO A 111 24.76 6.19 -0.34
N PRO A 112 24.66 5.11 -1.13
CA PRO A 112 23.40 4.39 -1.28
C PRO A 112 23.00 3.72 0.04
N ILE A 113 21.68 3.74 0.31
CA ILE A 113 21.10 3.10 1.47
C ILE A 113 20.42 1.82 1.05
N ARG A 114 20.74 0.72 1.70
CA ARG A 114 20.08 -0.58 1.53
C ARG A 114 19.40 -0.98 2.82
N PHE A 115 18.18 -1.46 2.67
CA PHE A 115 17.36 -1.90 3.77
C PHE A 115 16.64 -3.18 3.36
N ALA A 116 16.52 -4.13 4.28
CA ALA A 116 15.74 -5.33 4.09
C ALA A 116 15.12 -5.76 5.42
N ARG A 117 13.85 -6.15 5.41
CA ARG A 117 13.14 -6.62 6.60
C ARG A 117 12.12 -7.70 6.25
N ASP A 118 12.14 -8.78 7.02
CA ASP A 118 11.11 -9.79 7.01
C ASP A 118 9.97 -9.39 7.95
N GLN A 119 8.74 -9.64 7.54
CA GLN A 119 7.52 -9.30 8.26
C GLN A 119 6.59 -10.51 8.34
N GLU A 120 5.78 -10.57 9.39
CA GLU A 120 4.77 -11.58 9.59
C GLU A 120 3.39 -10.93 9.75
N VAL A 121 2.39 -11.58 9.18
CA VAL A 121 0.97 -11.21 9.30
C VAL A 121 0.22 -12.40 9.85
N ARG A 122 -0.48 -12.20 10.93
CA ARG A 122 -1.32 -13.22 11.57
C ARG A 122 -2.77 -12.78 11.52
N VAL A 123 -3.63 -13.66 11.04
CA VAL A 123 -5.08 -13.46 11.03
C VAL A 123 -5.77 -14.66 11.68
N ALA A 124 -6.93 -14.42 12.29
CA ALA A 124 -7.63 -15.45 13.03
C ALA A 124 -8.44 -16.37 12.10
N GLU A 125 -9.07 -15.80 11.08
CA GLU A 125 -10.02 -16.51 10.22
C GLU A 125 -9.55 -16.57 8.77
N PHE A 126 -9.95 -17.65 8.06
CA PHE A 126 -9.64 -17.78 6.64
C PHE A 126 -10.23 -16.65 5.79
N ALA A 127 -11.41 -16.16 6.14
CA ALA A 127 -12.05 -15.05 5.43
C ALA A 127 -11.17 -13.80 5.39
N GLU A 128 -10.43 -13.51 6.45
CA GLU A 128 -9.51 -12.36 6.53
C GLU A 128 -8.33 -12.46 5.55
N THR A 129 -7.90 -13.70 5.20
CA THR A 129 -6.82 -13.90 4.23
C THR A 129 -7.21 -13.49 2.81
N MET A 130 -8.50 -13.46 2.51
CA MET A 130 -9.05 -13.19 1.17
C MET A 130 -9.55 -11.75 1.01
N ARG A 131 -9.45 -10.94 2.06
CA ARG A 131 -9.97 -9.56 2.03
C ARG A 131 -9.11 -8.67 1.15
N ASN A 132 -9.78 -7.82 0.37
CA ASN A 132 -9.19 -6.76 -0.46
C ASN A 132 -9.35 -5.37 0.15
N ASP A 133 -10.25 -5.23 1.13
CA ASP A 133 -10.52 -4.02 1.90
C ASP A 133 -9.60 -3.91 3.14
N GLU A 134 -8.94 -4.99 3.52
CA GLU A 134 -7.88 -5.00 4.52
C GLU A 134 -6.50 -5.07 3.89
N SER A 135 -5.60 -4.26 4.44
CA SER A 135 -4.23 -4.19 3.98
C SER A 135 -3.26 -4.23 5.16
N VAL A 136 -2.20 -4.98 4.96
CA VAL A 136 -1.03 -4.91 5.83
C VAL A 136 -0.31 -3.60 5.59
N LEU A 137 -0.02 -2.89 6.67
CA LEU A 137 0.78 -1.67 6.62
C LEU A 137 2.21 -1.98 7.05
N PHE A 138 3.16 -1.65 6.18
CA PHE A 138 4.58 -1.61 6.50
C PHE A 138 5.03 -0.18 6.58
N GLN A 139 5.82 0.17 7.59
CA GLN A 139 6.38 1.51 7.74
C GLN A 139 7.84 1.44 8.20
N GLN A 140 8.69 2.26 7.57
CA GLN A 140 10.09 2.40 7.92
C GLN A 140 10.53 3.85 7.85
N LEU A 141 11.20 4.30 8.89
CA LEU A 141 11.80 5.63 8.98
C LEU A 141 13.29 5.58 8.63
N PHE A 142 13.75 6.59 7.90
CA PHE A 142 15.14 6.82 7.54
C PHE A 142 15.53 8.27 7.82
N HIS A 143 16.83 8.51 8.06
CA HIS A 143 17.39 9.85 8.10
C HIS A 143 18.19 10.07 6.82
N LEU A 144 17.79 11.10 6.06
CA LEU A 144 18.40 11.46 4.79
C LEU A 144 18.99 12.87 4.87
N LYS A 145 19.88 13.21 3.95
CA LYS A 145 20.17 14.60 3.62
C LYS A 145 19.11 15.12 2.66
N SER A 146 18.93 16.44 2.60
CA SER A 146 18.13 17.05 1.52
C SER A 146 18.78 16.76 0.16
N GLY A 147 17.97 16.61 -0.88
CA GLY A 147 18.45 16.32 -2.24
C GLY A 147 17.61 15.31 -2.99
N SER A 148 18.04 14.99 -4.21
CA SER A 148 17.35 14.06 -5.11
C SER A 148 17.72 12.62 -4.82
N TYR A 149 16.71 11.76 -4.86
CA TYR A 149 16.84 10.32 -4.62
C TYR A 149 16.02 9.53 -5.63
N ARG A 150 16.57 8.38 -6.01
CA ARG A 150 15.81 7.29 -6.64
C ARG A 150 15.60 6.19 -5.61
N VAL A 151 14.36 5.75 -5.45
CA VAL A 151 14.00 4.63 -4.59
C VAL A 151 13.55 3.45 -5.44
N THR A 152 14.05 2.28 -5.12
CA THR A 152 13.57 0.99 -5.60
C THR A 152 13.04 0.23 -4.40
N VAL A 153 11.77 -0.17 -4.43
CA VAL A 153 11.15 -1.00 -3.40
C VAL A 153 10.72 -2.32 -4.01
N SER A 154 11.14 -3.41 -3.40
CA SER A 154 10.77 -4.77 -3.76
C SER A 154 10.02 -5.43 -2.60
N VAL A 155 8.94 -6.12 -2.93
CA VAL A 155 8.18 -6.95 -1.98
C VAL A 155 8.18 -8.38 -2.49
N ARG A 156 8.55 -9.33 -1.61
CA ARG A 156 8.61 -10.74 -1.91
C ARG A 156 7.80 -11.55 -0.89
N ASP A 157 7.03 -12.49 -1.38
CA ASP A 157 6.36 -13.53 -0.60
C ASP A 157 7.19 -14.83 -0.71
N PRO A 158 7.88 -15.25 0.36
CA PRO A 158 8.76 -16.42 0.31
C PRO A 158 7.97 -17.74 0.16
N LEU A 159 6.71 -17.79 0.59
CA LEU A 159 5.90 -19.02 0.51
C LEU A 159 5.49 -19.34 -0.93
N SER A 160 5.08 -18.33 -1.70
CA SER A 160 4.71 -18.50 -3.11
C SER A 160 5.86 -18.23 -4.08
N GLY A 161 6.94 -17.61 -3.62
CA GLY A 161 8.04 -17.13 -4.47
C GLY A 161 7.70 -15.90 -5.29
N ARG A 162 6.48 -15.33 -5.18
CA ARG A 162 6.07 -14.13 -5.90
C ARG A 162 6.87 -12.92 -5.40
N GLN A 163 7.21 -12.06 -6.34
CA GLN A 163 7.92 -10.81 -6.08
C GLN A 163 7.50 -9.75 -7.08
N THR A 164 7.41 -8.50 -6.61
CA THR A 164 7.23 -7.32 -7.45
C THR A 164 8.10 -6.18 -6.98
N GLN A 165 8.31 -5.21 -7.86
CA GLN A 165 9.14 -4.05 -7.61
C GLN A 165 8.44 -2.80 -8.14
N ALA A 166 8.69 -1.67 -7.47
CA ALA A 166 8.33 -0.34 -7.94
C ALA A 166 9.50 0.62 -7.72
N ASP A 167 9.67 1.53 -8.67
CA ASP A 167 10.69 2.57 -8.65
C ASP A 167 10.01 3.94 -8.65
N ALA A 168 10.61 4.91 -7.95
CA ALA A 168 10.19 6.31 -8.01
C ALA A 168 11.37 7.24 -7.77
N GLU A 169 11.23 8.48 -8.22
CA GLU A 169 12.14 9.57 -7.89
C GLU A 169 11.46 10.55 -6.96
N PHE A 170 12.19 11.10 -6.02
CA PHE A 170 11.70 12.13 -5.11
C PHE A 170 12.82 13.09 -4.72
N VAL A 171 12.41 14.24 -4.21
CA VAL A 171 13.32 15.22 -3.62
C VAL A 171 13.04 15.29 -2.13
N ALA A 172 14.04 14.92 -1.30
CA ALA A 172 13.99 15.16 0.14
C ALA A 172 14.13 16.66 0.38
N PRO A 173 13.14 17.32 1.00
CA PRO A 173 13.13 18.77 1.14
C PRO A 173 14.27 19.28 2.03
N ASP A 174 14.70 20.52 1.78
CA ASP A 174 15.55 21.25 2.69
C ASP A 174 14.68 22.02 3.71
N PHE A 175 14.82 21.67 4.98
CA PHE A 175 14.14 22.33 6.10
C PHE A 175 15.05 23.26 6.91
N SER A 176 16.13 23.75 6.33
CA SER A 176 17.06 24.68 7.00
C SER A 176 16.51 26.09 7.14
N ALA A 177 15.67 26.54 6.21
CA ALA A 177 14.96 27.82 6.24
C ALA A 177 13.53 27.70 6.77
N ALA A 178 12.86 28.84 6.97
CA ALA A 178 11.43 28.87 7.30
C ALA A 178 10.62 28.20 6.19
N SER A 179 9.91 27.13 6.53
CA SER A 179 9.24 26.25 5.56
C SER A 179 8.13 25.42 6.19
N PHE A 180 7.28 24.82 5.36
CA PHE A 180 6.29 23.83 5.76
C PHE A 180 6.61 22.48 5.14
N SER A 181 6.25 21.41 5.86
CA SER A 181 6.19 20.10 5.22
C SER A 181 5.06 20.05 4.19
N ALA A 182 5.21 19.18 3.18
CA ALA A 182 4.03 18.75 2.42
C ALA A 182 3.03 18.04 3.38
N PRO A 183 1.73 18.04 3.07
CA PRO A 183 0.74 17.31 3.85
C PRO A 183 1.07 15.82 3.91
N ILE A 184 1.22 15.29 5.12
CA ILE A 184 1.48 13.87 5.37
C ILE A 184 0.14 13.21 5.71
N LEU A 185 -0.36 12.37 4.81
CA LEU A 185 -1.62 11.66 5.02
C LEU A 185 -1.40 10.46 5.93
N ALA A 186 -2.21 10.36 6.99
CA ALA A 186 -2.06 9.35 8.02
C ALA A 186 -3.42 8.85 8.55
N TYR A 187 -3.46 7.61 9.01
CA TYR A 187 -4.59 7.07 9.78
C TYR A 187 -4.54 7.51 11.24
N GLN A 188 -3.33 7.66 11.77
CA GLN A 188 -3.09 8.13 13.14
C GLN A 188 -1.87 9.05 13.14
N VAL A 189 -1.92 10.08 13.96
CA VAL A 189 -0.79 10.99 14.15
C VAL A 189 -0.79 11.55 15.56
N THR A 190 0.40 11.64 16.14
CA THR A 190 0.67 12.40 17.35
C THR A 190 1.66 13.50 17.00
N GLY A 191 1.24 14.74 17.16
CA GLY A 191 2.11 15.90 16.92
C GLY A 191 3.33 15.89 17.85
N ARG A 192 4.38 16.55 17.41
CA ARG A 192 5.61 16.77 18.19
C ARG A 192 5.87 18.28 18.36
N ARG A 193 6.61 18.63 19.38
CA ARG A 193 6.94 20.06 19.66
C ARG A 193 8.27 20.47 19.06
N THR A 194 9.19 19.54 18.86
CA THR A 194 10.52 19.81 18.31
C THR A 194 10.88 18.79 17.25
N ARG A 195 11.74 19.19 16.32
CA ARG A 195 12.21 18.32 15.24
C ARG A 195 13.01 17.09 15.72
N ASP A 196 13.58 17.15 16.93
CA ASP A 196 14.36 16.06 17.51
C ASP A 196 13.48 14.96 18.11
N GLN A 197 12.22 15.31 18.48
CA GLN A 197 11.27 14.31 18.97
C GLN A 197 10.87 13.33 17.89
N ASP A 198 10.51 12.13 18.30
CA ASP A 198 9.97 11.13 17.38
C ASP A 198 8.64 11.58 16.80
N LEU A 199 8.49 11.38 15.52
CA LEU A 199 7.24 11.59 14.81
C LEU A 199 6.44 10.28 14.84
N ALA A 200 5.45 10.23 15.75
CA ALA A 200 4.58 9.07 15.89
C ALA A 200 3.37 9.22 14.97
N LEU A 201 3.34 8.45 13.88
CA LEU A 201 2.23 8.41 12.95
C LEU A 201 2.11 7.03 12.28
N VAL A 202 0.92 6.72 11.79
CA VAL A 202 0.65 5.59 10.90
C VAL A 202 0.26 6.17 9.54
N LEU A 203 1.17 6.06 8.56
CA LEU A 203 0.93 6.59 7.21
C LEU A 203 -0.27 5.93 6.55
N SER A 204 -0.97 6.70 5.71
CA SER A 204 -1.94 6.19 4.75
C SER A 204 -1.27 6.10 3.36
N PRO A 205 -0.68 4.94 2.99
CA PRO A 205 0.06 4.85 1.73
C PRO A 205 -0.81 5.07 0.49
N ARG A 206 -2.08 4.72 0.56
CA ARG A 206 -3.05 4.92 -0.52
C ARG A 206 -3.61 6.34 -0.53
N GLY A 207 -3.64 7.02 0.61
CA GLY A 207 -4.27 8.33 0.75
C GLY A 207 -5.78 8.29 0.56
N THR A 208 -6.40 7.14 0.85
CA THR A 208 -7.84 6.91 0.70
C THR A 208 -8.44 6.46 2.01
N VAL A 209 -9.74 6.73 2.19
CA VAL A 209 -10.57 6.16 3.26
C VAL A 209 -11.65 5.30 2.62
N SER A 210 -12.04 4.21 3.27
CA SER A 210 -13.15 3.39 2.85
C SER A 210 -14.46 4.18 2.99
N TYR A 211 -15.42 3.90 2.12
CA TYR A 211 -16.76 4.48 2.24
C TYR A 211 -17.37 4.11 3.60
N GLY A 212 -17.77 5.12 4.39
CA GLY A 212 -18.21 4.92 5.76
C GLY A 212 -17.12 4.60 6.77
N GLY A 213 -15.86 4.68 6.36
CA GLY A 213 -14.68 4.43 7.20
C GLY A 213 -14.25 5.62 8.03
N ASP A 214 -13.10 5.46 8.68
CA ASP A 214 -12.53 6.44 9.60
C ASP A 214 -12.05 7.72 8.90
N THR A 215 -11.71 8.70 9.71
CA THR A 215 -11.16 9.98 9.27
C THR A 215 -9.73 9.82 8.76
N LEU A 216 -9.43 10.44 7.62
CA LEU A 216 -8.06 10.62 7.15
C LEU A 216 -7.48 11.91 7.75
N LEU A 217 -6.30 11.81 8.35
CA LEU A 217 -5.61 12.94 8.93
C LEU A 217 -4.55 13.45 7.95
N ALA A 218 -4.40 14.77 7.88
CA ALA A 218 -3.31 15.41 7.17
C ALA A 218 -2.45 16.19 8.18
N LEU A 219 -1.22 15.73 8.40
CA LEU A 219 -0.25 16.44 9.23
C LEU A 219 0.54 17.41 8.37
N VAL A 220 0.63 18.68 8.81
CA VAL A 220 1.54 19.68 8.27
C VAL A 220 2.36 20.23 9.43
N GLU A 221 3.67 20.26 9.28
CA GLU A 221 4.59 20.87 10.25
C GLU A 221 5.20 22.14 9.68
N GLY A 222 5.31 23.17 10.52
CA GLY A 222 6.04 24.42 10.21
C GLY A 222 7.40 24.41 10.91
N TYR A 223 8.43 24.90 10.22
CA TYR A 223 9.81 24.89 10.71
C TYR A 223 10.43 26.27 10.64
N ASN A 224 11.24 26.61 11.65
CA ASN A 224 12.08 27.82 11.72
C ASN A 224 11.31 29.15 11.62
N TYR A 225 10.04 29.16 12.01
CA TYR A 225 9.28 30.39 12.19
C TYR A 225 9.57 30.95 13.58
N THR A 226 9.87 32.26 13.66
CA THR A 226 10.13 33.00 14.91
C THR A 226 8.88 33.70 15.43
N GLU A 227 7.87 33.84 14.58
CA GLU A 227 6.60 34.51 14.91
C GLU A 227 5.42 33.58 14.57
N PRO A 228 4.29 33.76 15.27
CA PRO A 228 3.08 33.01 14.93
C PRO A 228 2.68 33.26 13.47
N THR A 229 2.49 32.21 12.72
CA THR A 229 2.21 32.25 11.29
C THR A 229 0.89 31.57 10.99
N THR A 230 0.11 32.14 10.07
CA THR A 230 -1.14 31.57 9.58
C THR A 230 -1.02 31.24 8.10
N VAL A 231 -1.48 30.03 7.73
CA VAL A 231 -1.43 29.53 6.36
C VAL A 231 -2.83 29.11 5.94
N PRO A 232 -3.45 29.78 4.95
CA PRO A 232 -4.71 29.31 4.39
C PRO A 232 -4.49 28.03 3.61
N PHE A 233 -5.46 27.13 3.65
CA PHE A 233 -5.47 25.94 2.81
C PHE A 233 -6.85 25.71 2.21
N GLU A 234 -6.87 25.01 1.08
CA GLU A 234 -8.08 24.61 0.38
C GLU A 234 -8.05 23.10 0.10
N ILE A 235 -9.19 22.47 0.23
CA ILE A 235 -9.41 21.13 -0.31
C ILE A 235 -10.20 21.29 -1.59
N ILE A 236 -9.64 20.82 -2.69
CA ILE A 236 -10.24 20.86 -4.02
C ILE A 236 -10.56 19.44 -4.49
N ASN A 237 -11.60 19.27 -5.31
CA ASN A 237 -11.90 17.99 -5.94
C ASN A 237 -11.17 17.86 -7.28
N ASP A 238 -11.41 16.75 -7.95
CA ASP A 238 -10.88 16.40 -9.28
C ASP A 238 -11.39 17.32 -10.43
N LEU A 239 -12.38 18.16 -10.16
CA LEU A 239 -12.92 19.16 -11.07
C LEU A 239 -12.43 20.59 -10.74
N ASP A 240 -11.34 20.71 -9.97
CA ASP A 240 -10.78 21.98 -9.48
C ASP A 240 -11.78 22.85 -8.69
N SER A 241 -12.83 22.25 -8.14
CA SER A 241 -13.80 22.94 -7.32
C SER A 241 -13.39 22.88 -5.84
N VAL A 242 -13.42 24.01 -5.17
CA VAL A 242 -13.10 24.12 -3.74
C VAL A 242 -14.21 23.48 -2.92
N ILE A 243 -13.87 22.42 -2.18
CA ILE A 243 -14.77 21.73 -1.25
C ILE A 243 -14.80 22.43 0.09
N THR A 244 -13.65 22.84 0.58
CA THR A 244 -13.53 23.56 1.85
C THR A 244 -12.30 24.48 1.86
N ARG A 245 -12.37 25.53 2.69
CA ARG A 245 -11.27 26.44 2.98
C ARG A 245 -11.16 26.60 4.48
N ASP A 246 -9.95 26.60 4.99
CA ASP A 246 -9.66 26.88 6.40
C ASP A 246 -8.25 27.41 6.55
N THR A 247 -7.82 27.67 7.77
CA THR A 247 -6.52 28.28 8.07
C THR A 247 -5.81 27.49 9.16
N LEU A 248 -4.59 27.04 8.87
CA LEU A 248 -3.69 26.48 9.87
C LEU A 248 -2.98 27.60 10.61
N ARG A 249 -2.85 27.47 11.93
CA ARG A 249 -2.13 28.39 12.79
C ARG A 249 -0.95 27.69 13.42
N PHE A 250 0.23 28.24 13.20
CA PHE A 250 1.47 27.78 13.79
C PHE A 250 1.89 28.79 14.87
N THR A 251 2.11 28.29 16.08
CA THR A 251 2.70 29.06 17.18
C THR A 251 4.20 28.81 17.14
N GLY A 252 4.99 29.88 17.02
CA GLY A 252 6.45 29.80 17.00
C GLY A 252 7.03 29.21 18.29
#